data_dc98daf1260a926b3dd6a10c6c91563c
#
_entry.id   dc98daf1260a926b3dd6a10c6c91563c
#
_cell.length_a   1.000
_cell.length_b   1.000
_cell.length_c   1.000
_cell.angle_alpha   90.00
_cell.angle_beta   90.00
_cell.angle_gamma   90.00
#
_symmetry.space_group_name_H-M   'P 1'
#
loop_
_entity.id
_entity.type
_entity.pdbx_description
1 polymer ?
#
loop_
_entity_poly.entity_id
_entity_poly.type
_entity_poly.pdbx_seq_one_letter_code
_entity_poly.pdbx_strand_id
1 'polypeptide(L)'
;MKTTIFDRIENGRQRWDVLQHPFYQRWSDGELTPEELARYSGQYRHAVEAIATMSADVAESLPERVELRRHAAEELGHVRLWDGFVGAVDGDVDAEPTAETADCVTNWTADGDSLETLARLYAVEVAQPAISRTKREGLLERYGFEDGSGTAYFKVHEGRDVEHAAEVRELISELASDADADRLVAAAESAYEANWRLLDGV
;
A
#
# COMPACT_ATOMS: atom_id res chain seq x y z
N MET A 1 27.40 -5.61 -13.62
CA MET A 1 26.68 -6.28 -12.51
C MET A 1 25.40 -6.86 -13.09
N LYS A 2 25.00 -8.09 -12.70
CA LYS A 2 23.67 -8.61 -13.07
C LYS A 2 22.61 -7.77 -12.33
N THR A 3 21.62 -7.25 -13.02
CA THR A 3 20.50 -6.53 -12.41
C THR A 3 19.71 -7.50 -11.55
N THR A 4 19.51 -7.20 -10.28
CA THR A 4 18.78 -8.07 -9.35
C THR A 4 17.26 -7.96 -9.57
N ILE A 5 16.50 -8.91 -9.01
CA ILE A 5 15.02 -8.83 -9.00
C ILE A 5 14.54 -7.50 -8.37
N PHE A 6 15.17 -7.08 -7.28
CA PHE A 6 14.79 -5.85 -6.57
C PHE A 6 15.14 -4.57 -7.34
N ASP A 7 16.24 -4.58 -8.11
CA ASP A 7 16.55 -3.45 -9.03
C ASP A 7 15.47 -3.31 -10.10
N ARG A 8 14.93 -4.44 -10.58
CA ARG A 8 13.85 -4.46 -11.58
C ARG A 8 12.52 -4.00 -10.98
N ILE A 9 12.19 -4.45 -9.77
CA ILE A 9 11.00 -4.01 -9.01
C ILE A 9 11.09 -2.49 -8.76
N GLU A 10 12.26 -1.99 -8.35
CA GLU A 10 12.49 -0.56 -8.15
C GLU A 10 12.28 0.26 -9.44
N ASN A 11 12.70 -0.25 -10.60
CA ASN A 11 12.42 0.40 -11.88
C ASN A 11 10.91 0.48 -12.18
N GLY A 12 10.14 -0.57 -11.81
CA GLY A 12 8.68 -0.55 -11.86
C GLY A 12 8.07 0.51 -10.94
N ARG A 13 8.57 0.60 -9.70
CA ARG A 13 8.17 1.62 -8.73
C ARG A 13 8.38 3.04 -9.26
N GLN A 14 9.54 3.30 -9.89
CA GLN A 14 9.83 4.63 -10.46
C GLN A 14 8.91 4.98 -11.63
N ARG A 15 8.47 3.99 -12.42
CA ARG A 15 7.52 4.19 -13.52
C ARG A 15 6.14 4.55 -13.03
N TRP A 16 5.69 3.91 -11.96
CA TRP A 16 4.37 4.04 -11.37
C TRP A 16 4.42 4.74 -10.00
N ASP A 17 5.35 5.69 -9.83
CA ASP A 17 5.48 6.43 -8.58
C ASP A 17 4.24 7.29 -8.34
N VAL A 18 3.35 6.82 -7.47
CA VAL A 18 2.09 7.51 -7.16
C VAL A 18 2.28 8.92 -6.62
N LEU A 19 3.44 9.26 -6.06
CA LEU A 19 3.74 10.63 -5.64
C LEU A 19 3.86 11.59 -6.84
N GLN A 20 4.03 11.06 -8.07
CA GLN A 20 3.98 11.84 -9.30
C GLN A 20 2.56 11.90 -9.90
N HIS A 21 1.60 11.18 -9.33
CA HIS A 21 0.20 11.24 -9.78
C HIS A 21 -0.40 12.62 -9.49
N PRO A 22 -1.22 13.19 -10.39
CA PRO A 22 -1.86 14.50 -10.18
C PRO A 22 -2.60 14.62 -8.85
N PHE A 23 -3.21 13.54 -8.37
CA PHE A 23 -3.87 13.51 -7.06
C PHE A 23 -2.89 13.85 -5.91
N TYR A 24 -1.70 13.19 -5.86
CA TYR A 24 -0.72 13.45 -4.80
C TYR A 24 0.01 14.79 -4.97
N GLN A 25 0.16 15.27 -6.18
CA GLN A 25 0.67 16.63 -6.41
C GLN A 25 -0.29 17.66 -5.80
N ARG A 26 -1.60 17.56 -6.09
CA ARG A 26 -2.63 18.39 -5.48
C ARG A 26 -2.73 18.21 -3.96
N TRP A 27 -2.53 16.97 -3.46
CA TRP A 27 -2.44 16.73 -2.01
C TRP A 27 -1.33 17.57 -1.37
N SER A 28 -0.12 17.52 -1.92
CA SER A 28 1.05 18.23 -1.40
C SER A 28 0.91 19.75 -1.49
N ASP A 29 0.18 20.24 -2.49
CA ASP A 29 -0.08 21.66 -2.68
C ASP A 29 -1.25 22.18 -1.83
N GLY A 30 -2.01 21.28 -1.18
CA GLY A 30 -3.18 21.64 -0.37
C GLY A 30 -4.41 22.01 -1.22
N GLU A 31 -4.50 21.46 -2.43
CA GLU A 31 -5.54 21.82 -3.40
C GLU A 31 -6.73 20.85 -3.44
N LEU A 32 -6.70 19.76 -2.65
CA LEU A 32 -7.84 18.87 -2.55
C LEU A 32 -8.94 19.49 -1.70
N THR A 33 -10.19 19.34 -2.15
CA THR A 33 -11.34 19.76 -1.36
C THR A 33 -11.64 18.77 -0.22
N PRO A 34 -12.43 19.16 0.81
CA PRO A 34 -12.89 18.23 1.84
C PRO A 34 -13.61 17.00 1.25
N GLU A 35 -14.42 17.20 0.21
CA GLU A 35 -15.16 16.13 -0.46
C GLU A 35 -14.23 15.16 -1.20
N GLU A 36 -13.15 15.66 -1.80
CA GLU A 36 -12.12 14.78 -2.43
C GLU A 36 -11.34 14.00 -1.39
N LEU A 37 -10.99 14.61 -0.25
CA LEU A 37 -10.35 13.89 0.88
C LEU A 37 -11.28 12.82 1.45
N ALA A 38 -12.57 13.14 1.65
CA ALA A 38 -13.58 12.20 2.12
C ALA A 38 -13.76 11.04 1.15
N ARG A 39 -13.90 11.31 -0.16
CA ARG A 39 -14.02 10.29 -1.20
C ARG A 39 -12.78 9.39 -1.25
N TYR A 40 -11.59 9.97 -1.28
CA TYR A 40 -10.35 9.22 -1.27
C TYR A 40 -10.24 8.29 -0.06
N SER A 41 -10.60 8.78 1.13
CA SER A 41 -10.49 8.01 2.36
C SER A 41 -11.34 6.74 2.34
N GLY A 42 -12.58 6.81 1.82
CA GLY A 42 -13.46 5.65 1.64
C GLY A 42 -12.94 4.70 0.56
N GLN A 43 -12.48 5.22 -0.58
CA GLN A 43 -11.98 4.39 -1.67
C GLN A 43 -10.68 3.66 -1.30
N TYR A 44 -9.71 4.36 -0.72
CA TYR A 44 -8.44 3.73 -0.35
C TYR A 44 -8.57 2.78 0.86
N ARG A 45 -9.67 2.84 1.62
CA ARG A 45 -9.97 1.88 2.67
C ARG A 45 -10.01 0.44 2.15
N HIS A 46 -10.56 0.22 0.95
CA HIS A 46 -10.55 -1.09 0.29
C HIS A 46 -9.13 -1.58 0.00
N ALA A 47 -8.22 -0.70 -0.37
CA ALA A 47 -6.81 -1.03 -0.57
C ALA A 47 -6.13 -1.39 0.77
N VAL A 48 -6.45 -0.71 1.86
CA VAL A 48 -5.94 -1.05 3.20
C VAL A 48 -6.43 -2.45 3.63
N GLU A 49 -7.69 -2.79 3.38
CA GLU A 49 -8.21 -4.15 3.62
C GLU A 49 -7.54 -5.20 2.72
N ALA A 50 -7.22 -4.85 1.47
CA ALA A 50 -6.48 -5.74 0.57
C ALA A 50 -5.05 -6.02 1.07
N ILE A 51 -4.36 -5.03 1.66
CA ILE A 51 -3.04 -5.24 2.30
C ILE A 51 -3.17 -6.25 3.45
N ALA A 52 -4.15 -6.07 4.33
CA ALA A 52 -4.40 -7.00 5.44
C ALA A 52 -4.72 -8.42 4.93
N THR A 53 -5.47 -8.53 3.83
CA THR A 53 -5.78 -9.82 3.17
C THR A 53 -4.53 -10.47 2.62
N MET A 54 -3.71 -9.77 1.83
CA MET A 54 -2.44 -10.29 1.30
C MET A 54 -1.53 -10.79 2.42
N SER A 55 -1.42 -10.02 3.51
CA SER A 55 -0.58 -10.38 4.67
C SER A 55 -1.09 -11.65 5.36
N ALA A 56 -2.42 -11.82 5.47
CA ALA A 56 -3.04 -13.02 6.03
C ALA A 56 -2.81 -14.24 5.13
N ASP A 57 -2.99 -14.10 3.81
CA ASP A 57 -2.82 -15.18 2.83
C ASP A 57 -1.37 -15.70 2.82
N VAL A 58 -0.40 -14.81 2.89
CA VAL A 58 1.02 -15.20 2.97
C VAL A 58 1.32 -15.90 4.29
N ALA A 59 0.79 -15.40 5.42
CA ALA A 59 0.97 -16.00 6.73
C ALA A 59 0.33 -17.42 6.81
N GLU A 60 -0.80 -17.64 6.13
CA GLU A 60 -1.44 -18.95 6.03
C GLU A 60 -0.65 -19.90 5.12
N SER A 61 -0.11 -19.39 4.01
CA SER A 61 0.67 -20.18 3.05
C SER A 61 2.04 -20.60 3.57
N LEU A 62 2.62 -19.84 4.52
CA LEU A 62 3.94 -20.07 5.11
C LEU A 62 3.84 -20.11 6.66
N PRO A 63 3.12 -21.11 7.21
CA PRO A 63 2.75 -21.12 8.64
C PRO A 63 3.94 -21.25 9.60
N GLU A 64 5.10 -21.69 9.13
CA GLU A 64 6.34 -21.75 9.91
C GLU A 64 6.99 -20.37 10.12
N ARG A 65 6.61 -19.37 9.35
CA ARG A 65 7.13 -18.00 9.42
C ARG A 65 6.36 -17.18 10.44
N VAL A 66 6.92 -17.06 11.64
CA VAL A 66 6.27 -16.35 12.78
C VAL A 66 6.14 -14.88 12.50
N GLU A 67 7.12 -14.29 11.80
CA GLU A 67 7.16 -12.92 11.38
C GLU A 67 5.95 -12.53 10.52
N LEU A 68 5.54 -13.39 9.59
CA LEU A 68 4.38 -13.16 8.73
C LEU A 68 3.06 -13.14 9.52
N ARG A 69 2.91 -14.00 10.53
CA ARG A 69 1.72 -13.99 11.38
C ARG A 69 1.64 -12.72 12.23
N ARG A 70 2.79 -12.22 12.71
CA ARG A 70 2.85 -10.94 13.41
C ARG A 70 2.47 -9.81 12.47
N HIS A 71 3.05 -9.77 11.28
CA HIS A 71 2.77 -8.80 10.23
C HIS A 71 1.27 -8.77 9.89
N ALA A 72 0.66 -9.90 9.58
CA ALA A 72 -0.78 -10.01 9.30
C ALA A 72 -1.67 -9.49 10.45
N ALA A 73 -1.28 -9.75 11.71
CA ALA A 73 -2.02 -9.24 12.86
C ALA A 73 -1.90 -7.70 13.01
N GLU A 74 -0.76 -7.14 12.67
CA GLU A 74 -0.53 -5.69 12.65
C GLU A 74 -1.36 -5.04 11.54
N GLU A 75 -1.31 -5.55 10.29
CA GLU A 75 -2.08 -5.01 9.16
C GLU A 75 -3.60 -5.06 9.41
N LEU A 76 -4.11 -6.13 9.99
CA LEU A 76 -5.50 -6.18 10.42
C LEU A 76 -5.85 -5.07 11.43
N GLY A 77 -4.91 -4.72 12.31
CA GLY A 77 -5.03 -3.60 13.25
C GLY A 77 -5.03 -2.23 12.56
N HIS A 78 -4.30 -2.11 11.45
CA HIS A 78 -4.14 -0.86 10.70
C HIS A 78 -5.42 -0.41 9.99
N VAL A 79 -6.34 -1.31 9.65
CA VAL A 79 -7.67 -0.97 9.12
C VAL A 79 -8.39 0.03 10.06
N ARG A 80 -8.33 -0.20 11.37
CA ARG A 80 -8.93 0.72 12.35
C ARG A 80 -8.22 2.08 12.44
N LEU A 81 -6.91 2.11 12.19
CA LEU A 81 -6.19 3.38 12.11
C LEU A 81 -6.63 4.18 10.88
N TRP A 82 -6.86 3.49 9.76
CA TRP A 82 -7.41 4.12 8.56
C TRP A 82 -8.84 4.61 8.79
N ASP A 83 -9.71 3.86 9.48
CA ASP A 83 -11.05 4.30 9.86
C ASP A 83 -11.02 5.61 10.69
N GLY A 84 -9.96 5.80 11.48
CA GLY A 84 -9.71 7.07 12.17
C GLY A 84 -9.46 8.24 11.21
N PHE A 85 -8.78 8.02 10.10
CA PHE A 85 -8.62 9.02 9.04
C PHE A 85 -9.94 9.26 8.29
N VAL A 86 -10.66 8.18 7.93
CA VAL A 86 -11.98 8.30 7.27
C VAL A 86 -12.92 9.18 8.10
N GLY A 87 -13.01 8.91 9.41
CA GLY A 87 -13.84 9.72 10.32
C GLY A 87 -13.36 11.17 10.45
N ALA A 88 -12.06 11.42 10.37
CA ALA A 88 -11.49 12.76 10.50
C ALA A 88 -11.72 13.66 9.28
N VAL A 89 -11.99 13.06 8.11
CA VAL A 89 -12.31 13.78 6.85
C VAL A 89 -13.80 13.68 6.48
N ASP A 90 -14.66 13.26 7.40
CA ASP A 90 -16.10 13.02 7.16
C ASP A 90 -16.36 12.05 5.99
N GLY A 91 -15.47 11.06 5.79
CA GLY A 91 -15.59 10.03 4.78
C GLY A 91 -16.58 8.92 5.17
N ASP A 92 -16.80 8.00 4.24
CA ASP A 92 -17.71 6.86 4.41
C ASP A 92 -16.90 5.55 4.44
N VAL A 93 -16.96 4.83 5.57
CA VAL A 93 -16.31 3.51 5.72
C VAL A 93 -16.99 2.41 4.92
N ASP A 94 -18.25 2.61 4.54
CA ASP A 94 -19.07 1.67 3.78
C ASP A 94 -19.19 2.09 2.30
N ALA A 95 -18.35 3.04 1.84
CA ALA A 95 -18.37 3.51 0.46
C ALA A 95 -18.20 2.35 -0.53
N GLU A 96 -19.10 2.25 -1.50
CA GLU A 96 -18.95 1.27 -2.59
C GLU A 96 -17.68 1.58 -3.41
N PRO A 97 -16.88 0.55 -3.79
CA PRO A 97 -15.67 0.78 -4.55
C PRO A 97 -15.99 1.31 -5.97
N THR A 98 -15.21 2.26 -6.44
CA THR A 98 -15.20 2.61 -7.88
C THR A 98 -14.67 1.42 -8.69
N ALA A 99 -14.82 1.46 -10.02
CA ALA A 99 -14.28 0.42 -10.88
C ALA A 99 -12.75 0.31 -10.71
N GLU A 100 -12.06 1.45 -10.63
CA GLU A 100 -10.60 1.53 -10.46
C GLU A 100 -10.17 0.97 -9.10
N THR A 101 -10.93 1.26 -8.04
CA THR A 101 -10.70 0.70 -6.70
C THR A 101 -10.90 -0.82 -6.69
N ALA A 102 -11.99 -1.31 -7.28
CA ALA A 102 -12.28 -2.74 -7.38
C ALA A 102 -11.20 -3.48 -8.19
N ASP A 103 -10.75 -2.89 -9.30
CA ASP A 103 -9.66 -3.44 -10.12
C ASP A 103 -8.34 -3.50 -9.34
N CYS A 104 -8.04 -2.47 -8.54
CA CYS A 104 -6.85 -2.45 -7.67
C CYS A 104 -6.91 -3.57 -6.62
N VAL A 105 -8.02 -3.70 -5.90
CA VAL A 105 -8.23 -4.76 -4.91
C VAL A 105 -8.10 -6.14 -5.55
N THR A 106 -8.76 -6.36 -6.70
CA THR A 106 -8.70 -7.62 -7.45
C THR A 106 -7.26 -7.95 -7.87
N ASN A 107 -6.49 -6.94 -8.28
CA ASN A 107 -5.08 -7.14 -8.66
C ASN A 107 -4.21 -7.51 -7.45
N TRP A 108 -4.37 -6.79 -6.34
CA TRP A 108 -3.56 -7.03 -5.15
C TRP A 108 -3.86 -8.38 -4.51
N THR A 109 -5.14 -8.78 -4.47
CA THR A 109 -5.59 -10.05 -3.91
C THR A 109 -5.75 -11.17 -4.96
N ALA A 110 -5.17 -10.98 -6.16
CA ALA A 110 -5.26 -11.96 -7.22
C ALA A 110 -4.65 -13.31 -6.81
N ASP A 111 -5.30 -14.38 -7.25
CA ASP A 111 -4.77 -15.74 -7.08
C ASP A 111 -3.33 -15.84 -7.60
N GLY A 112 -2.49 -16.53 -6.84
CA GLY A 112 -1.09 -16.73 -7.15
C GLY A 112 -0.43 -17.63 -6.10
N ASP A 113 0.85 -17.92 -6.30
CA ASP A 113 1.60 -18.58 -5.23
C ASP A 113 2.08 -17.56 -4.18
N SER A 114 2.58 -18.06 -3.06
CA SER A 114 3.06 -17.22 -1.95
C SER A 114 4.16 -16.23 -2.36
N LEU A 115 4.99 -16.57 -3.36
CA LEU A 115 6.04 -15.69 -3.85
C LEU A 115 5.48 -14.49 -4.63
N GLU A 116 4.43 -14.70 -5.44
CA GLU A 116 3.77 -13.59 -6.16
C GLU A 116 3.05 -12.67 -5.19
N THR A 117 2.38 -13.23 -4.18
CA THR A 117 1.75 -12.44 -3.12
C THR A 117 2.78 -11.66 -2.31
N LEU A 118 3.91 -12.27 -1.94
CA LEU A 118 5.04 -11.57 -1.32
C LEU A 118 5.60 -10.45 -2.21
N ALA A 119 5.68 -10.65 -3.52
CA ALA A 119 6.16 -9.62 -4.44
C ALA A 119 5.21 -8.42 -4.54
N ARG A 120 3.88 -8.66 -4.56
CA ARG A 120 2.87 -7.59 -4.49
C ARG A 120 2.93 -6.85 -3.15
N LEU A 121 2.98 -7.59 -2.04
CA LEU A 121 3.07 -7.02 -0.69
C LEU A 121 4.34 -6.15 -0.55
N TYR A 122 5.49 -6.67 -0.96
CA TYR A 122 6.74 -5.91 -0.98
C TYR A 122 6.63 -4.61 -1.79
N ALA A 123 6.01 -4.69 -2.99
CA ALA A 123 5.83 -3.53 -3.84
C ALA A 123 5.00 -2.44 -3.16
N VAL A 124 3.91 -2.82 -2.50
CA VAL A 124 3.05 -1.89 -1.77
C VAL A 124 3.82 -1.27 -0.60
N GLU A 125 4.43 -2.07 0.25
CA GLU A 125 5.06 -1.62 1.50
C GLU A 125 6.32 -0.79 1.29
N VAL A 126 7.16 -1.14 0.31
CA VAL A 126 8.40 -0.39 0.06
C VAL A 126 8.15 1.07 -0.36
N ALA A 127 6.97 1.36 -0.91
CA ALA A 127 6.55 2.70 -1.30
C ALA A 127 5.89 3.49 -0.15
N GLN A 128 5.25 2.81 0.81
CA GLN A 128 4.43 3.42 1.85
C GLN A 128 5.13 4.43 2.76
N PRO A 129 6.40 4.25 3.19
CA PRO A 129 7.04 5.24 4.06
C PRO A 129 7.06 6.65 3.47
N ALA A 130 7.40 6.77 2.17
CA ALA A 130 7.39 8.06 1.48
C ALA A 130 5.97 8.60 1.26
N ILE A 131 5.04 7.73 0.86
CA ILE A 131 3.64 8.07 0.65
C ILE A 131 3.01 8.54 1.97
N SER A 132 3.20 7.81 3.04
CA SER A 132 2.63 8.13 4.36
C SER A 132 3.19 9.43 4.93
N ARG A 133 4.49 9.68 4.75
CA ARG A 133 5.09 10.97 5.11
C ARG A 133 4.45 12.11 4.33
N THR A 134 4.37 12.02 3.02
CA THR A 134 3.75 13.05 2.16
C THR A 134 2.30 13.33 2.57
N LYS A 135 1.53 12.27 2.84
CA LYS A 135 0.14 12.43 3.30
C LYS A 135 0.05 13.13 4.65
N ARG A 136 0.86 12.68 5.62
CA ARG A 136 0.84 13.25 6.97
C ARG A 136 1.29 14.71 6.97
N GLU A 137 2.37 15.04 6.28
CA GLU A 137 2.86 16.41 6.14
C GLU A 137 1.78 17.30 5.51
N GLY A 138 1.15 16.85 4.41
CA GLY A 138 0.04 17.58 3.78
C GLY A 138 -1.11 17.84 4.76
N LEU A 139 -1.57 16.82 5.48
CA LEU A 139 -2.66 16.97 6.46
C LEU A 139 -2.33 18.01 7.53
N LEU A 140 -1.12 17.95 8.09
CA LEU A 140 -0.71 18.87 9.16
C LEU A 140 -0.44 20.30 8.67
N GLU A 141 0.16 20.45 7.50
CA GLU A 141 0.66 21.75 7.04
C GLU A 141 -0.32 22.48 6.11
N ARG A 142 -1.20 21.74 5.40
CA ARG A 142 -2.06 22.28 4.35
C ARG A 142 -3.54 22.18 4.66
N TYR A 143 -3.96 21.11 5.34
CA TYR A 143 -5.39 20.85 5.59
C TYR A 143 -5.83 21.14 7.03
N GLY A 144 -4.93 21.67 7.88
CA GLY A 144 -5.25 22.11 9.23
C GLY A 144 -5.53 21.01 10.24
N PHE A 145 -5.08 19.79 9.96
CA PHE A 145 -5.17 18.68 10.91
C PHE A 145 -4.12 18.81 12.02
N GLU A 146 -4.43 18.22 13.17
CA GLU A 146 -3.47 18.01 14.25
C GLU A 146 -3.07 16.54 14.33
N ASP A 147 -1.93 16.24 14.98
CA ASP A 147 -1.53 14.86 15.28
C ASP A 147 -2.61 14.20 16.16
N GLY A 148 -3.18 13.09 15.67
CA GLY A 148 -4.29 12.40 16.35
C GLY A 148 -4.79 11.21 15.55
N SER A 149 -6.05 10.82 15.74
CA SER A 149 -6.66 9.67 15.05
C SER A 149 -6.63 9.82 13.53
N GLY A 150 -6.80 11.03 12.99
CA GLY A 150 -6.78 11.30 11.54
C GLY A 150 -5.41 11.16 10.89
N THR A 151 -4.32 11.14 11.68
CA THR A 151 -2.94 11.03 11.16
C THR A 151 -2.22 9.77 11.63
N ALA A 152 -2.85 8.99 12.53
CA ALA A 152 -2.22 7.85 13.20
C ALA A 152 -1.76 6.77 12.22
N TYR A 153 -2.58 6.43 11.22
CA TYR A 153 -2.23 5.48 10.18
C TYR A 153 -0.92 5.85 9.50
N PHE A 154 -0.82 7.07 9.02
CA PHE A 154 0.36 7.55 8.29
C PHE A 154 1.60 7.58 9.18
N LYS A 155 1.45 8.01 10.43
CA LYS A 155 2.54 8.04 11.41
C LYS A 155 3.16 6.66 11.67
N VAL A 156 2.32 5.62 11.73
CA VAL A 156 2.78 4.24 11.90
C VAL A 156 3.53 3.78 10.66
N HIS A 157 2.98 3.99 9.46
CA HIS A 157 3.52 3.48 8.20
C HIS A 157 4.78 4.24 7.72
N GLU A 158 5.05 5.46 8.21
CA GLU A 158 6.34 6.13 7.98
C GLU A 158 7.55 5.31 8.46
N GLY A 159 7.37 4.50 9.50
CA GLY A 159 8.44 3.71 10.11
C GLY A 159 8.25 2.20 9.95
N ARG A 160 7.04 1.71 10.19
CA ARG A 160 6.78 0.28 10.26
C ARG A 160 6.98 -0.44 8.94
N ASP A 161 6.59 0.18 7.83
CA ASP A 161 6.72 -0.41 6.50
C ASP A 161 8.18 -0.54 6.03
N VAL A 162 9.11 0.20 6.61
CA VAL A 162 10.54 -0.03 6.39
C VAL A 162 10.96 -1.41 6.89
N GLU A 163 10.45 -1.82 8.07
CA GLU A 163 10.73 -3.13 8.67
C GLU A 163 9.99 -4.24 7.92
N HIS A 164 8.70 -4.05 7.60
CA HIS A 164 7.88 -5.00 6.85
C HIS A 164 8.48 -5.28 5.47
N ALA A 165 8.78 -4.26 4.69
CA ALA A 165 9.39 -4.41 3.38
C ALA A 165 10.76 -5.12 3.46
N ALA A 166 11.56 -4.87 4.51
CA ALA A 166 12.82 -5.56 4.70
C ALA A 166 12.62 -7.06 5.00
N GLU A 167 11.68 -7.42 5.87
CA GLU A 167 11.33 -8.81 6.19
C GLU A 167 10.83 -9.55 4.95
N VAL A 168 9.91 -8.95 4.18
CA VAL A 168 9.37 -9.54 2.94
C VAL A 168 10.47 -9.69 1.88
N ARG A 169 11.36 -8.68 1.75
CA ARG A 169 12.52 -8.76 0.85
C ARG A 169 13.45 -9.93 1.19
N GLU A 170 13.68 -10.17 2.47
CA GLU A 170 14.52 -11.28 2.95
C GLU A 170 13.90 -12.63 2.58
N LEU A 171 12.59 -12.79 2.78
CA LEU A 171 11.84 -13.99 2.40
C LEU A 171 11.88 -14.24 0.89
N ILE A 172 11.64 -13.22 0.07
CA ILE A 172 11.77 -13.35 -1.39
C ILE A 172 13.20 -13.78 -1.77
N SER A 173 14.22 -13.20 -1.13
CA SER A 173 15.62 -13.53 -1.41
C SER A 173 15.97 -14.97 -1.02
N GLU A 174 15.34 -15.52 0.02
CA GLU A 174 15.53 -16.90 0.48
C GLU A 174 14.80 -17.91 -0.40
N LEU A 175 13.56 -17.61 -0.79
CA LEU A 175 12.64 -18.56 -1.39
C LEU A 175 12.64 -18.55 -2.92
N ALA A 176 12.94 -17.39 -3.55
CA ALA A 176 12.89 -17.25 -5.00
C ALA A 176 14.19 -17.70 -5.68
N SER A 177 14.03 -18.26 -6.87
CA SER A 177 15.13 -18.61 -7.78
C SER A 177 15.24 -17.61 -8.94
N ASP A 178 16.33 -17.68 -9.72
CA ASP A 178 16.47 -16.90 -10.95
C ASP A 178 15.31 -17.13 -11.96
N ALA A 179 14.69 -18.32 -11.93
CA ALA A 179 13.57 -18.65 -12.80
C ALA A 179 12.26 -17.93 -12.42
N ASP A 180 12.13 -17.49 -11.18
CA ASP A 180 10.95 -16.79 -10.67
C ASP A 180 10.98 -15.30 -10.98
N ALA A 181 12.15 -14.75 -11.30
CA ALA A 181 12.40 -13.32 -11.37
C ALA A 181 11.40 -12.56 -12.27
N ASP A 182 11.11 -13.09 -13.47
CA ASP A 182 10.23 -12.39 -14.42
C ASP A 182 8.79 -12.29 -13.90
N ARG A 183 8.24 -13.37 -13.34
CA ARG A 183 6.87 -13.38 -12.82
C ARG A 183 6.72 -12.53 -11.56
N LEU A 184 7.72 -12.53 -10.67
CA LEU A 184 7.68 -11.73 -9.43
C LEU A 184 7.81 -10.24 -9.73
N VAL A 185 8.66 -9.86 -10.70
CA VAL A 185 8.75 -8.48 -11.17
C VAL A 185 7.43 -8.05 -11.81
N ALA A 186 6.79 -8.91 -12.62
CA ALA A 186 5.50 -8.60 -13.23
C ALA A 186 4.39 -8.44 -12.18
N ALA A 187 4.36 -9.27 -11.13
CA ALA A 187 3.40 -9.15 -10.02
C ALA A 187 3.59 -7.84 -9.24
N ALA A 188 4.83 -7.47 -8.94
CA ALA A 188 5.14 -6.22 -8.27
C ALA A 188 4.80 -4.99 -9.12
N GLU A 189 5.15 -5.00 -10.41
CA GLU A 189 4.85 -3.90 -11.34
C GLU A 189 3.34 -3.72 -11.52
N SER A 190 2.60 -4.82 -11.63
CA SER A 190 1.14 -4.81 -11.70
C SER A 190 0.50 -4.19 -10.44
N ALA A 191 1.07 -4.44 -9.26
CA ALA A 191 0.59 -3.83 -8.02
C ALA A 191 0.81 -2.31 -7.98
N TYR A 192 1.95 -1.83 -8.47
CA TYR A 192 2.20 -0.38 -8.60
C TYR A 192 1.25 0.28 -9.59
N GLU A 193 1.05 -0.33 -10.77
CA GLU A 193 0.11 0.18 -11.78
C GLU A 193 -1.32 0.23 -11.24
N ALA A 194 -1.74 -0.80 -10.53
CA ALA A 194 -3.07 -0.86 -9.92
C ALA A 194 -3.29 0.25 -8.88
N ASN A 195 -2.28 0.54 -8.03
CA ASN A 195 -2.33 1.66 -7.10
C ASN A 195 -2.41 3.02 -7.80
N TRP A 196 -1.67 3.19 -8.90
CA TRP A 196 -1.76 4.40 -9.71
C TRP A 196 -3.17 4.59 -10.26
N ARG A 197 -3.75 3.53 -10.85
CA ARG A 197 -5.10 3.59 -11.45
C ARG A 197 -6.20 3.81 -10.42
N LEU A 198 -6.06 3.29 -9.20
CA LEU A 198 -7.01 3.60 -8.11
C LEU A 198 -7.14 5.12 -7.95
N LEU A 199 -6.04 5.85 -8.04
CA LEU A 199 -6.05 7.31 -7.91
C LEU A 199 -6.71 8.03 -9.09
N ASP A 200 -6.83 7.41 -10.26
CA ASP A 200 -7.63 7.94 -11.38
C ASP A 200 -9.13 7.93 -11.06
N GLY A 201 -9.56 7.08 -10.14
CA GLY A 201 -10.96 6.89 -9.72
C GLY A 201 -11.43 7.79 -8.55
N VAL A 202 -10.56 8.63 -7.95
CA VAL A 202 -10.86 9.40 -6.73
C VAL A 202 -10.86 10.90 -6.92
#